data_5b379f04e7e7236825c068c07da56f11
#
_entry.id   5b379f04e7e7236825c068c07da56f11
#
_cell.length_a   1.000
_cell.length_b   1.000
_cell.length_c   1.000
_cell.angle_alpha   90.00
_cell.angle_beta   90.00
_cell.angle_gamma   90.00
#
_symmetry.space_group_name_H-M   'P 1'
#
loop_
_entity.id
_entity.type
_entity.pdbx_description
1 polymer ?
#
loop_
_entity_poly.entity_id
_entity_poly.type
_entity_poly.pdbx_seq_one_letter_code
_entity_poly.pdbx_strand_id
1 'polypeptide(L)'
;IQKRIGPLAGRIRSFLTDSMELEGSNWTDSMADRFKERYGYDLMPYLPLMLWKTHRLGDVWEYSYGAQKSPELQEAIDRVRYDFETLKAEMLDECYTQTYCKWCNDQGAKSKGQAYGRGFFPLESSLHYDIPEGEAWTTNYLKHRLGEEMPNDDYRRGRGYVMINKYVSSAAHLTGKRVVSCEEM
;
A
#
# COMPACT_ATOMS: atom_id res chain seq x y z
N ILE A 1 26.03 4.98 -11.84
CA ILE A 1 25.90 6.40 -11.51
C ILE A 1 27.07 6.82 -10.63
N GLN A 2 27.32 6.22 -9.47
CA GLN A 2 28.39 6.59 -8.52
C GLN A 2 29.77 6.61 -9.14
N LYS A 3 30.10 5.69 -10.05
CA LYS A 3 31.38 5.68 -10.80
C LYS A 3 31.60 6.96 -11.63
N ARG A 4 30.52 7.65 -12.04
CA ARG A 4 30.59 8.87 -12.87
C ARG A 4 30.52 10.16 -12.09
N ILE A 5 29.72 10.20 -11.03
CA ILE A 5 29.42 11.42 -10.29
C ILE A 5 29.98 11.43 -8.86
N GLY A 6 30.64 10.34 -8.44
CA GLY A 6 31.15 10.17 -7.08
C GLY A 6 30.05 9.78 -6.07
N PRO A 7 30.32 9.90 -4.77
CA PRO A 7 29.37 9.53 -3.72
C PRO A 7 28.03 10.26 -3.86
N LEU A 8 26.93 9.57 -3.57
CA LEU A 8 25.58 10.13 -3.65
C LEU A 8 25.26 11.03 -2.45
N ALA A 9 25.89 10.77 -1.32
CA ALA A 9 25.73 11.57 -0.10
C ALA A 9 26.03 13.06 -0.37
N GLY A 10 25.11 13.92 0.03
CA GLY A 10 25.19 15.36 -0.18
C GLY A 10 24.89 15.84 -1.62
N ARG A 11 24.74 14.92 -2.58
CA ARG A 11 24.38 15.24 -3.99
C ARG A 11 22.95 14.89 -4.31
N ILE A 12 22.40 13.85 -3.71
CA ILE A 12 21.01 13.43 -3.83
C ILE A 12 20.33 13.63 -2.49
N ARG A 13 19.25 14.37 -2.49
CA ARG A 13 18.46 14.65 -1.29
C ARG A 13 17.65 13.43 -0.86
N SER A 14 16.97 12.82 -1.81
CA SER A 14 16.12 11.65 -1.56
C SER A 14 15.96 10.81 -2.82
N PHE A 15 15.67 9.53 -2.62
CA PHE A 15 15.16 8.64 -3.66
C PHE A 15 13.66 8.50 -3.48
N LEU A 16 12.91 8.52 -4.57
CA LEU A 16 11.47 8.30 -4.60
C LEU A 16 11.16 6.89 -5.03
N THR A 17 10.21 6.28 -4.35
CA THR A 17 9.42 5.15 -4.86
C THR A 17 7.96 5.56 -4.93
N ASP A 18 7.38 5.38 -6.08
CA ASP A 18 5.98 5.65 -6.38
C ASP A 18 5.05 4.58 -5.77
N SER A 19 3.75 4.75 -5.89
CA SER A 19 2.75 3.79 -5.45
C SER A 19 2.97 2.40 -6.05
N MET A 20 2.78 1.37 -5.24
CA MET A 20 3.03 -0.02 -5.65
C MET A 20 1.83 -0.55 -6.44
N GLU A 21 1.88 -0.40 -7.75
CA GLU A 21 0.83 -0.82 -8.67
C GLU A 21 1.03 -2.27 -9.15
N LEU A 22 1.14 -3.19 -8.21
CA LEU A 22 1.42 -4.61 -8.46
C LEU A 22 0.14 -5.38 -8.79
N GLU A 23 -0.29 -5.36 -10.06
CA GLU A 23 -1.46 -6.12 -10.48
C GLU A 23 -1.26 -7.62 -10.34
N GLY A 24 -2.14 -8.25 -9.53
CA GLY A 24 -2.16 -9.71 -9.35
C GLY A 24 -0.96 -10.29 -8.59
N SER A 25 0.01 -9.49 -8.19
CA SER A 25 1.16 -9.96 -7.41
C SER A 25 0.78 -10.15 -5.95
N ASN A 26 0.42 -11.37 -5.59
CA ASN A 26 -0.05 -11.72 -4.24
C ASN A 26 0.60 -12.99 -3.69
N TRP A 27 1.66 -13.50 -4.34
CA TRP A 27 2.33 -14.73 -3.97
C TRP A 27 3.84 -14.65 -4.08
N THR A 28 4.52 -15.38 -3.21
CA THR A 28 5.96 -15.63 -3.26
C THR A 28 6.23 -17.04 -2.75
N ASP A 29 7.39 -17.61 -3.09
CA ASP A 29 7.74 -18.98 -2.75
C ASP A 29 7.67 -19.27 -1.24
N SER A 30 7.97 -18.29 -0.40
CA SER A 30 7.93 -18.43 1.06
C SER A 30 6.54 -18.17 1.68
N MET A 31 5.51 -17.83 0.89
CA MET A 31 4.21 -17.40 1.43
C MET A 31 3.54 -18.46 2.31
N ALA A 32 3.47 -19.71 1.84
CA ALA A 32 2.81 -20.79 2.58
C ALA A 32 3.53 -21.10 3.91
N ASP A 33 4.85 -21.13 3.89
CA ASP A 33 5.67 -21.40 5.08
C ASP A 33 5.55 -20.28 6.10
N ARG A 34 5.66 -19.01 5.67
CA ARG A 34 5.47 -17.85 6.54
C ARG A 34 4.07 -17.77 7.10
N PHE A 35 3.06 -18.10 6.31
CA PHE A 35 1.67 -18.14 6.78
C PHE A 35 1.50 -19.18 7.91
N LYS A 36 2.01 -20.40 7.68
CA LYS A 36 1.95 -21.47 8.67
C LYS A 36 2.71 -21.12 9.95
N GLU A 37 3.89 -20.54 9.82
CA GLU A 37 4.69 -20.08 10.96
C GLU A 37 3.96 -19.01 11.77
N ARG A 38 3.34 -18.04 11.08
CA ARG A 38 2.67 -16.89 11.71
C ARG A 38 1.36 -17.25 12.39
N TYR A 39 0.53 -18.08 11.73
CA TYR A 39 -0.86 -18.35 12.17
C TYR A 39 -1.09 -19.78 12.66
N GLY A 40 -0.13 -20.68 12.50
CA GLY A 40 -0.19 -22.04 13.07
C GLY A 40 -1.07 -23.02 12.27
N TYR A 41 -1.55 -22.64 11.08
CA TYR A 41 -2.35 -23.53 10.22
C TYR A 41 -1.93 -23.39 8.74
N ASP A 42 -2.34 -24.38 7.93
CA ASP A 42 -1.95 -24.47 6.53
C ASP A 42 -2.88 -23.61 5.64
N LEU A 43 -2.28 -22.74 4.83
CA LEU A 43 -2.99 -21.91 3.84
C LEU A 43 -3.47 -22.69 2.62
N MET A 44 -2.76 -23.76 2.24
CA MET A 44 -2.97 -24.46 0.97
C MET A 44 -4.41 -24.95 0.73
N PRO A 45 -5.11 -25.52 1.72
CA PRO A 45 -6.50 -25.96 1.54
C PRO A 45 -7.48 -24.81 1.22
N TYR A 46 -7.12 -23.59 1.57
CA TYR A 46 -7.96 -22.40 1.40
C TYR A 46 -7.65 -21.61 0.13
N LEU A 47 -6.58 -21.94 -0.61
CA LEU A 47 -6.19 -21.21 -1.82
C LEU A 47 -7.33 -21.01 -2.84
N PRO A 48 -8.20 -22.02 -3.12
CA PRO A 48 -9.32 -21.82 -4.02
C PRO A 48 -10.29 -20.72 -3.57
N LEU A 49 -10.36 -20.44 -2.26
CA LEU A 49 -11.23 -19.42 -1.66
C LEU A 49 -10.55 -18.06 -1.59
N MET A 50 -9.24 -18.01 -1.90
CA MET A 50 -8.41 -16.81 -1.90
C MET A 50 -8.20 -16.24 -3.29
N LEU A 51 -8.81 -16.85 -4.32
CA LEU A 51 -8.67 -16.37 -5.70
C LEU A 51 -9.45 -15.06 -5.88
N TRP A 52 -8.68 -14.03 -6.20
CA TRP A 52 -9.18 -12.69 -6.51
C TRP A 52 -8.97 -12.43 -8.00
N LYS A 53 -9.97 -11.88 -8.65
CA LYS A 53 -9.79 -11.33 -9.99
C LYS A 53 -9.53 -9.84 -9.86
N THR A 54 -8.35 -9.41 -10.23
CA THR A 54 -8.04 -8.00 -10.43
C THR A 54 -8.43 -7.62 -11.86
N HIS A 55 -9.31 -6.63 -12.02
CA HIS A 55 -9.78 -6.17 -13.34
C HIS A 55 -9.03 -4.95 -13.83
N ARG A 56 -8.80 -4.01 -12.97
CA ARG A 56 -8.14 -2.73 -13.21
C ARG A 56 -7.34 -2.35 -11.99
N LEU A 57 -6.58 -1.31 -12.13
CA LEU A 57 -5.92 -0.67 -11.02
C LEU A 57 -6.94 -0.40 -9.89
N GLY A 58 -6.74 -1.01 -8.72
CA GLY A 58 -7.62 -0.84 -7.57
C GLY A 58 -8.89 -1.71 -7.53
N ASP A 59 -9.26 -2.38 -8.61
CA ASP A 59 -10.45 -3.22 -8.65
C ASP A 59 -10.14 -4.67 -8.27
N VAL A 60 -10.55 -5.08 -7.09
CA VAL A 60 -10.47 -6.48 -6.63
C VAL A 60 -11.88 -7.06 -6.57
N TRP A 61 -12.10 -8.13 -7.32
CA TRP A 61 -13.39 -8.82 -7.37
C TRP A 61 -13.30 -10.17 -6.69
N GLU A 62 -14.26 -10.45 -5.82
CA GLU A 62 -14.39 -11.76 -5.21
C GLU A 62 -15.13 -12.72 -6.13
N TYR A 63 -14.57 -13.91 -6.35
CA TYR A 63 -15.27 -15.03 -6.94
C TYR A 63 -16.10 -15.74 -5.87
N SER A 64 -17.42 -15.58 -5.92
CA SER A 64 -18.32 -16.30 -5.02
C SER A 64 -18.65 -17.71 -5.50
N TYR A 65 -18.35 -18.03 -6.75
CA TYR A 65 -18.72 -19.28 -7.43
C TYR A 65 -20.24 -19.61 -7.38
N GLY A 66 -21.09 -18.67 -6.96
CA GLY A 66 -22.52 -18.88 -6.80
C GLY A 66 -22.92 -19.90 -5.73
N ALA A 67 -21.96 -20.46 -4.99
CA ALA A 67 -22.21 -21.44 -3.94
C ALA A 67 -22.72 -20.77 -2.66
N GLN A 68 -23.78 -21.33 -2.08
CA GLN A 68 -24.17 -20.98 -0.74
C GLN A 68 -23.19 -21.60 0.26
N LYS A 69 -22.67 -20.78 1.16
CA LYS A 69 -21.75 -21.18 2.20
C LYS A 69 -22.48 -21.27 3.53
N SER A 70 -22.13 -22.27 4.37
CA SER A 70 -22.62 -22.25 5.75
C SER A 70 -21.99 -21.06 6.51
N PRO A 71 -22.62 -20.57 7.59
CA PRO A 71 -22.05 -19.51 8.41
C PRO A 71 -20.63 -19.83 8.91
N GLU A 72 -20.39 -21.07 9.30
CA GLU A 72 -19.08 -21.54 9.80
C GLU A 72 -18.02 -21.50 8.70
N LEU A 73 -18.37 -21.90 7.47
CA LEU A 73 -17.46 -21.83 6.34
C LEU A 73 -17.17 -20.38 5.95
N GLN A 74 -18.18 -19.50 5.98
CA GLN A 74 -17.99 -18.09 5.70
C GLN A 74 -17.04 -17.44 6.74
N GLU A 75 -17.25 -17.74 8.03
CA GLU A 75 -16.36 -17.25 9.09
C GLU A 75 -14.91 -17.74 8.91
N ALA A 76 -14.73 -19.00 8.54
CA ALA A 76 -13.40 -19.55 8.26
C ALA A 76 -12.73 -18.84 7.07
N ILE A 77 -13.48 -18.58 5.99
CA ILE A 77 -12.99 -17.86 4.82
C ILE A 77 -12.57 -16.44 5.20
N ASP A 78 -13.41 -15.72 5.93
CA ASP A 78 -13.14 -14.34 6.31
C ASP A 78 -11.90 -14.24 7.19
N ARG A 79 -11.70 -15.19 8.11
CA ARG A 79 -10.49 -15.28 8.94
C ARG A 79 -9.25 -15.53 8.09
N VAL A 80 -9.27 -16.54 7.23
CA VAL A 80 -8.12 -16.87 6.38
C VAL A 80 -7.76 -15.70 5.45
N ARG A 81 -8.75 -15.02 4.90
CA ARG A 81 -8.55 -13.83 4.06
C ARG A 81 -7.91 -12.70 4.85
N TYR A 82 -8.40 -12.43 6.04
CA TYR A 82 -7.81 -11.43 6.91
C TYR A 82 -6.35 -11.74 7.23
N ASP A 83 -6.04 -12.97 7.63
CA ASP A 83 -4.69 -13.42 7.95
C ASP A 83 -3.77 -13.32 6.73
N PHE A 84 -4.25 -13.73 5.55
CA PHE A 84 -3.48 -13.66 4.30
C PHE A 84 -3.19 -12.20 3.87
N GLU A 85 -4.19 -11.32 3.91
CA GLU A 85 -4.00 -9.90 3.57
C GLU A 85 -3.07 -9.22 4.56
N THR A 86 -3.18 -9.55 5.84
CA THR A 86 -2.28 -9.05 6.88
C THR A 86 -0.84 -9.50 6.62
N LEU A 87 -0.62 -10.80 6.36
CA LEU A 87 0.72 -11.31 6.05
C LEU A 87 1.32 -10.65 4.81
N LYS A 88 0.54 -10.45 3.73
CA LYS A 88 1.03 -9.74 2.54
C LYS A 88 1.52 -8.33 2.89
N ALA A 89 0.75 -7.61 3.66
CA ALA A 89 1.11 -6.25 4.07
C ALA A 89 2.36 -6.24 4.95
N GLU A 90 2.46 -7.13 5.93
CA GLU A 90 3.64 -7.30 6.77
C GLU A 90 4.89 -7.66 5.95
N MET A 91 4.75 -8.59 5.01
CA MET A 91 5.86 -9.00 4.13
C MET A 91 6.30 -7.87 3.19
N LEU A 92 5.36 -7.10 2.64
CA LEU A 92 5.71 -5.93 1.82
C LEU A 92 6.48 -4.90 2.63
N ASP A 93 6.00 -4.62 3.82
CA ASP A 93 6.65 -3.64 4.70
C ASP A 93 8.08 -4.10 5.07
N GLU A 94 8.23 -5.34 5.52
CA GLU A 94 9.53 -5.92 5.89
C GLU A 94 10.49 -6.03 4.71
N CYS A 95 10.04 -6.68 3.62
CA CYS A 95 10.93 -7.07 2.53
C CYS A 95 11.21 -5.91 1.55
N TYR A 96 10.27 -4.98 1.40
CA TYR A 96 10.41 -3.86 0.47
C TYR A 96 10.62 -2.53 1.20
N THR A 97 9.63 -2.07 1.97
CA THR A 97 9.63 -0.70 2.53
C THR A 97 10.84 -0.46 3.42
N GLN A 98 11.05 -1.32 4.42
CA GLN A 98 12.17 -1.18 5.34
C GLN A 98 13.53 -1.38 4.65
N THR A 99 13.61 -2.34 3.73
CA THR A 99 14.81 -2.60 2.92
C THR A 99 15.17 -1.39 2.06
N TYR A 100 14.17 -0.80 1.38
CA TYR A 100 14.35 0.39 0.56
C TYR A 100 14.80 1.60 1.41
N CYS A 101 14.12 1.85 2.52
CA CYS A 101 14.47 2.94 3.43
C CYS A 101 15.90 2.81 3.96
N LYS A 102 16.26 1.60 4.39
CA LYS A 102 17.63 1.31 4.82
C LYS A 102 18.63 1.56 3.70
N TRP A 103 18.36 1.07 2.50
CA TRP A 103 19.25 1.27 1.35
C TRP A 103 19.45 2.76 1.04
N CYS A 104 18.37 3.56 1.04
CA CYS A 104 18.49 5.01 0.83
C CYS A 104 19.41 5.67 1.86
N ASN A 105 19.21 5.34 3.13
CA ASN A 105 20.01 5.88 4.23
C ASN A 105 21.47 5.44 4.15
N ASP A 106 21.74 4.19 3.77
CA ASP A 106 23.11 3.69 3.53
C ASP A 106 23.82 4.45 2.38
N GLN A 107 23.06 5.01 1.42
CA GLN A 107 23.61 5.89 0.37
C GLN A 107 23.77 7.36 0.81
N GLY A 108 23.40 7.70 2.03
CA GLY A 108 23.44 9.07 2.56
C GLY A 108 22.35 9.97 1.99
N ALA A 109 21.23 9.39 1.51
CA ALA A 109 20.05 10.09 1.01
C ALA A 109 18.83 9.67 1.82
N LYS A 110 17.77 10.51 1.80
CA LYS A 110 16.49 10.19 2.44
C LYS A 110 15.66 9.27 1.57
N SER A 111 14.86 8.41 2.21
CA SER A 111 13.80 7.67 1.57
C SER A 111 12.56 8.55 1.42
N LYS A 112 11.99 8.61 0.22
CA LYS A 112 10.73 9.26 -0.10
C LYS A 112 9.83 8.23 -0.78
N GLY A 113 8.54 8.18 -0.41
CA GLY A 113 7.69 7.17 -1.03
C GLY A 113 6.23 7.26 -0.70
N GLN A 114 5.46 6.73 -1.64
CA GLN A 114 4.03 6.49 -1.54
C GLN A 114 3.81 5.09 -1.01
N ALA A 115 3.33 4.99 0.25
CA ALA A 115 3.16 3.71 0.94
C ALA A 115 1.80 3.06 0.66
N TYR A 116 1.07 3.55 -0.32
CA TYR A 116 -0.21 3.01 -0.74
C TYR A 116 -0.11 2.33 -2.10
N GLY A 117 -1.16 1.71 -2.47
CA GLY A 117 -1.31 0.91 -3.64
C GLY A 117 -2.37 -0.14 -3.37
N ARG A 118 -2.21 -1.34 -3.87
CA ARG A 118 -3.23 -2.38 -3.76
C ARG A 118 -3.06 -3.22 -2.52
N GLY A 119 -4.03 -3.11 -1.60
CA GLY A 119 -4.14 -3.98 -0.43
C GLY A 119 -3.05 -3.79 0.64
N PHE A 120 -2.44 -2.61 0.69
CA PHE A 120 -1.41 -2.30 1.68
C PHE A 120 -1.96 -1.41 2.79
N PHE A 121 -1.31 -1.45 3.93
CA PHE A 121 -1.60 -0.58 5.06
C PHE A 121 -0.79 0.72 4.92
N PRO A 122 -1.38 1.80 4.36
CA PRO A 122 -0.61 3.00 4.00
C PRO A 122 -0.08 3.75 5.21
N LEU A 123 -0.73 3.64 6.37
CA LEU A 123 -0.27 4.30 7.58
C LEU A 123 1.02 3.66 8.10
N GLU A 124 1.01 2.34 8.29
CA GLU A 124 2.13 1.58 8.85
C GLU A 124 3.38 1.73 8.00
N SER A 125 3.28 1.50 6.71
CA SER A 125 4.43 1.63 5.80
C SER A 125 4.90 3.09 5.68
N SER A 126 4.02 4.08 5.76
CA SER A 126 4.41 5.50 5.79
C SER A 126 5.25 5.88 7.02
N LEU A 127 5.15 5.11 8.11
CA LEU A 127 5.99 5.36 9.30
C LEU A 127 7.49 5.17 9.03
N HIS A 128 7.88 4.38 8.03
CA HIS A 128 9.28 4.07 7.73
C HIS A 128 9.94 5.11 6.84
N TYR A 129 9.23 5.72 5.89
CA TYR A 129 9.81 6.71 4.98
C TYR A 129 10.28 7.97 5.72
N ASP A 130 11.46 8.49 5.37
CA ASP A 130 11.92 9.79 5.88
C ASP A 130 11.02 10.94 5.41
N ILE A 131 10.48 10.82 4.20
CA ILE A 131 9.55 11.77 3.58
C ILE A 131 8.35 10.96 3.08
N PRO A 132 7.32 10.74 3.90
CA PRO A 132 6.09 10.13 3.43
C PRO A 132 5.45 11.01 2.36
N GLU A 133 4.93 10.38 1.31
CA GLU A 133 4.34 11.08 0.17
C GLU A 133 2.90 10.65 -0.06
N GLY A 134 2.05 11.63 -0.32
CA GLY A 134 0.68 11.47 -0.78
C GLY A 134 0.51 11.86 -2.23
N GLU A 135 -0.73 11.87 -2.68
CA GLU A 135 -1.11 12.09 -4.06
C GLU A 135 -2.46 12.80 -4.12
N ALA A 136 -2.69 13.61 -5.14
CA ALA A 136 -3.94 14.37 -5.29
C ALA A 136 -4.37 14.58 -6.74
N TRP A 137 -3.90 13.78 -7.68
CA TRP A 137 -4.09 13.99 -9.13
C TRP A 137 -5.56 14.09 -9.57
N THR A 138 -6.51 13.45 -8.85
CA THR A 138 -7.93 13.55 -9.20
C THR A 138 -8.58 14.87 -8.79
N THR A 139 -7.95 15.67 -7.95
CA THR A 139 -8.49 16.99 -7.58
C THR A 139 -8.50 17.95 -8.77
N ASN A 140 -7.62 17.74 -9.74
CA ASN A 140 -7.60 18.52 -10.99
C ASN A 140 -8.83 18.30 -11.87
N TYR A 141 -9.56 17.20 -11.66
CA TYR A 141 -10.81 16.90 -12.39
C TYR A 141 -12.05 17.42 -11.66
N LEU A 142 -11.93 17.88 -10.43
CA LEU A 142 -13.03 18.46 -9.68
C LEU A 142 -13.30 19.88 -10.19
N LYS A 143 -14.15 20.01 -11.21
CA LYS A 143 -14.52 21.29 -11.83
C LYS A 143 -15.58 22.08 -11.06
N HIS A 144 -15.82 21.73 -9.81
CA HIS A 144 -16.86 22.34 -8.99
C HIS A 144 -16.36 23.62 -8.34
N ARG A 145 -17.20 24.66 -8.39
CA ARG A 145 -16.94 25.92 -7.67
C ARG A 145 -17.40 25.79 -6.23
N LEU A 146 -16.84 26.63 -5.38
CA LEU A 146 -17.27 26.69 -3.97
C LEU A 146 -18.78 27.02 -3.91
N GLY A 147 -19.57 26.16 -3.23
CA GLY A 147 -21.00 26.28 -3.10
C GLY A 147 -21.84 25.53 -4.15
N GLU A 148 -21.20 24.88 -5.13
CA GLU A 148 -21.89 23.96 -6.03
C GLU A 148 -22.04 22.58 -5.42
N GLU A 149 -23.17 21.91 -5.69
CA GLU A 149 -23.38 20.54 -5.25
C GLU A 149 -22.50 19.57 -6.06
N MET A 150 -21.72 18.75 -5.36
CA MET A 150 -20.78 17.83 -5.99
C MET A 150 -21.49 16.49 -6.25
N PRO A 151 -21.41 15.92 -7.48
CA PRO A 151 -21.88 14.58 -7.74
C PRO A 151 -21.26 13.54 -6.82
N ASN A 152 -22.03 12.53 -6.43
CA ASN A 152 -21.56 11.49 -5.49
C ASN A 152 -20.29 10.79 -5.92
N ASP A 153 -20.07 10.58 -7.23
CA ASP A 153 -18.87 9.91 -7.74
C ASP A 153 -17.63 10.78 -7.59
N ASP A 154 -17.74 12.08 -7.84
CA ASP A 154 -16.64 13.03 -7.62
C ASP A 154 -16.33 13.20 -6.14
N TYR A 155 -17.35 13.23 -5.29
CA TYR A 155 -17.17 13.23 -3.85
C TYR A 155 -16.44 11.98 -3.34
N ARG A 156 -16.78 10.79 -3.84
CA ARG A 156 -16.10 9.54 -3.47
C ARG A 156 -14.63 9.54 -3.89
N ARG A 157 -14.31 10.01 -5.10
CA ARG A 157 -12.93 10.13 -5.58
C ARG A 157 -12.13 11.10 -4.73
N GLY A 158 -12.60 12.32 -4.55
CA GLY A 158 -11.93 13.30 -3.70
C GLY A 158 -11.72 12.83 -2.27
N ARG A 159 -12.69 12.09 -1.70
CA ARG A 159 -12.55 11.50 -0.36
C ARG A 159 -11.41 10.48 -0.26
N GLY A 160 -11.20 9.66 -1.31
CA GLY A 160 -10.11 8.70 -1.35
C GLY A 160 -8.75 9.38 -1.18
N TYR A 161 -8.49 10.42 -1.94
CA TYR A 161 -7.22 11.16 -1.85
C TYR A 161 -7.06 11.95 -0.54
N VAL A 162 -8.14 12.51 -0.02
CA VAL A 162 -8.11 13.12 1.33
C VAL A 162 -7.69 12.10 2.37
N MET A 163 -8.19 10.86 2.30
CA MET A 163 -7.82 9.80 3.25
C MET A 163 -6.36 9.39 3.09
N ILE A 164 -5.86 9.20 1.87
CA ILE A 164 -4.45 8.91 1.61
C ILE A 164 -3.55 9.99 2.23
N ASN A 165 -3.81 11.25 1.94
CA ASN A 165 -3.02 12.36 2.47
C ASN A 165 -3.12 12.47 4.01
N LYS A 166 -4.25 12.08 4.61
CA LYS A 166 -4.37 11.99 6.08
C LYS A 166 -3.52 10.87 6.66
N TYR A 167 -3.46 9.70 6.06
CA TYR A 167 -2.56 8.63 6.52
C TYR A 167 -1.10 9.07 6.47
N VAL A 168 -0.68 9.70 5.38
CA VAL A 168 0.67 10.24 5.20
C VAL A 168 1.00 11.29 6.27
N SER A 169 0.13 12.26 6.47
CA SER A 169 0.34 13.29 7.49
C SER A 169 0.29 12.74 8.91
N SER A 170 -0.57 11.75 9.18
CA SER A 170 -0.63 11.08 10.48
C SER A 170 0.66 10.32 10.77
N ALA A 171 1.21 9.60 9.79
CA ALA A 171 2.49 8.92 9.93
C ALA A 171 3.62 9.90 10.27
N ALA A 172 3.64 11.06 9.60
CA ALA A 172 4.62 12.10 9.88
C ALA A 172 4.49 12.64 11.31
N HIS A 173 3.27 12.92 11.79
CA HIS A 173 3.01 13.37 13.15
C HIS A 173 3.43 12.33 14.20
N LEU A 174 3.05 11.07 14.01
CA LEU A 174 3.38 9.98 14.93
C LEU A 174 4.90 9.75 15.06
N THR A 175 5.65 10.03 14.02
CA THR A 175 7.11 9.82 13.97
C THR A 175 7.94 11.10 14.09
N GLY A 176 7.30 12.25 14.33
CA GLY A 176 7.95 13.55 14.48
C GLY A 176 8.62 14.07 13.19
N LYS A 177 8.23 13.56 12.02
CA LYS A 177 8.76 14.02 10.73
C LYS A 177 8.18 15.37 10.36
N ARG A 178 9.05 16.28 9.90
CA ARG A 178 8.66 17.65 9.56
C ARG A 178 8.35 17.87 8.08
N VAL A 179 8.64 16.88 7.25
CA VAL A 179 8.47 16.98 5.81
C VAL A 179 7.57 15.85 5.34
N VAL A 180 6.52 16.23 4.67
CA VAL A 180 5.69 15.37 3.82
C VAL A 180 5.70 15.95 2.42
N SER A 181 5.42 15.13 1.42
CA SER A 181 5.25 15.59 0.04
C SER A 181 3.94 15.10 -0.54
N CYS A 182 3.51 15.74 -1.60
CA CYS A 182 2.38 15.35 -2.40
C CYS A 182 2.75 15.59 -3.86
N GLU A 183 2.41 14.67 -4.72
CA GLU A 183 2.62 14.81 -6.15
C GLU A 183 1.32 14.70 -6.93
N GLU A 184 1.40 14.88 -8.24
CA GLU A 184 0.26 14.83 -9.16
C GLU A 184 -0.89 15.79 -8.77
N MET A 185 -0.54 17.00 -8.33
CA MET A 185 -1.48 18.08 -8.00
C MET A 185 -1.91 18.86 -9.24
#